data_e872839f4ec665f63bba11ed81320cd1
#
_entry.id   e872839f4ec665f63bba11ed81320cd1
#
_cell.length_a   1.000
_cell.length_b   1.000
_cell.length_c   1.000
_cell.angle_alpha   90.00
_cell.angle_beta   90.00
_cell.angle_gamma   90.00
#
_symmetry.space_group_name_H-M   'P 1'
#
loop_
_entity.id
_entity.type
_entity.pdbx_description
1 polymer ?
#
loop_
_entity_poly.entity_id
_entity_poly.type
_entity_poly.pdbx_seq_one_letter_code
_entity_poly.pdbx_strand_id
1 'polypeptide(L)'
;AMAISDNIIIMNKGVVAQMGTPEEIYYHPVDEFVADFIGEANFLKGKCSTIDGKYAVLDFEGKKLTVPLREGGMEKGKDYTAVLRPEAAKLGDEGGLECKVEVSCFMGSYQNYHVKIGDTLIKLEDHNPKNRKVYKQGETCSLLIDTDSLHVL
;
A
#
# COMPACT_ATOMS: atom_id res chain seq x y z
N ALA A 1 11.33 -13.44 12.71
CA ALA A 1 11.70 -12.53 13.80
C ALA A 1 10.50 -11.84 14.45
N MET A 2 9.52 -11.40 13.64
CA MET A 2 8.34 -10.69 14.16
C MET A 2 7.50 -11.54 15.13
N ALA A 3 7.36 -12.83 14.86
CA ALA A 3 6.49 -13.70 15.65
C ALA A 3 6.95 -13.96 17.08
N ILE A 4 8.24 -13.79 17.37
CA ILE A 4 8.83 -14.12 18.66
C ILE A 4 9.47 -12.92 19.37
N SER A 5 9.38 -11.74 18.78
CA SER A 5 10.06 -10.55 19.31
C SER A 5 9.08 -9.57 19.94
N ASP A 6 9.48 -8.97 21.08
CA ASP A 6 8.76 -7.84 21.70
C ASP A 6 9.18 -6.53 21.05
N ASN A 7 10.44 -6.41 20.71
CA ASN A 7 11.03 -5.26 20.02
C ASN A 7 11.92 -5.73 18.89
N ILE A 8 11.94 -4.95 17.82
CA ILE A 8 12.77 -5.21 16.65
C ILE A 8 13.64 -3.98 16.40
N ILE A 9 14.90 -4.25 16.06
CA ILE A 9 15.83 -3.21 15.62
C ILE A 9 16.21 -3.52 14.19
N ILE A 10 15.91 -2.59 13.27
CA ILE A 10 16.29 -2.72 11.87
C ILE A 10 17.50 -1.83 11.61
N MET A 11 18.53 -2.42 11.05
CA MET A 11 19.77 -1.71 10.72
C MET A 11 19.93 -1.60 9.21
N ASN A 12 20.49 -0.48 8.78
CA ASN A 12 20.83 -0.23 7.38
C ASN A 12 22.23 0.39 7.34
N LYS A 13 23.15 -0.28 6.66
CA LYS A 13 24.53 0.18 6.48
C LYS A 13 25.21 0.51 7.82
N GLY A 14 25.01 -0.33 8.83
CA GLY A 14 25.61 -0.17 10.14
C GLY A 14 24.95 0.84 11.06
N VAL A 15 23.85 1.45 10.63
CA VAL A 15 23.11 2.45 11.42
C VAL A 15 21.72 1.90 11.73
N VAL A 16 21.18 2.22 12.90
CA VAL A 16 19.80 1.85 13.26
C VAL A 16 18.84 2.66 12.38
N ALA A 17 18.09 1.96 11.55
CA ALA A 17 17.08 2.57 10.70
C ALA A 17 15.78 2.82 11.46
N GLN A 18 15.33 1.83 12.23
CA GLN A 18 14.14 1.97 13.07
C GLN A 18 14.19 0.93 14.19
N MET A 19 13.58 1.27 15.32
CA MET A 19 13.41 0.38 16.46
C MET A 19 12.00 0.55 17.01
N GLY A 20 11.34 -0.55 17.35
CA GLY A 20 10.01 -0.52 17.91
C GLY A 20 9.38 -1.90 18.00
N THR A 21 8.08 -1.95 18.31
CA THR A 21 7.33 -3.20 18.31
C THR A 21 7.13 -3.69 16.87
N PRO A 22 6.86 -4.99 16.67
CA PRO A 22 6.55 -5.51 15.33
C PRO A 22 5.45 -4.72 14.64
N GLU A 23 4.36 -4.40 15.34
CA GLU A 23 3.24 -3.66 14.77
C GLU A 23 3.63 -2.25 14.35
N GLU A 24 4.41 -1.55 15.19
CA GLU A 24 4.87 -0.20 14.87
C GLU A 24 5.70 -0.18 13.59
N ILE A 25 6.62 -1.11 13.47
CA ILE A 25 7.50 -1.18 12.31
C ILE A 25 6.73 -1.56 11.05
N TYR A 26 5.80 -2.50 11.17
CA TYR A 26 5.02 -2.96 10.03
C TYR A 26 4.04 -1.91 9.51
N TYR A 27 3.28 -1.27 10.42
CA TYR A 27 2.24 -0.30 10.04
C TYR A 27 2.74 1.13 9.93
N HIS A 28 3.84 1.46 10.59
CA HIS A 28 4.41 2.82 10.61
C HIS A 28 5.91 2.82 10.32
N PRO A 29 6.34 2.25 9.19
CA PRO A 29 7.76 2.29 8.84
C PRO A 29 8.20 3.74 8.59
N VAL A 30 9.46 4.04 8.93
CA VAL A 30 9.98 5.41 8.79
C VAL A 30 10.34 5.76 7.36
N ASP A 31 10.66 4.77 6.53
CA ASP A 31 11.06 4.97 5.14
C ASP A 31 10.78 3.74 4.29
N GLU A 32 11.07 3.84 2.98
CA GLU A 32 10.85 2.75 2.03
C GLU A 32 11.71 1.53 2.36
N PHE A 33 12.94 1.75 2.82
CA PHE A 33 13.82 0.64 3.17
C PHE A 33 13.22 -0.23 4.28
N VAL A 34 12.76 0.39 5.37
CA VAL A 34 12.14 -0.33 6.48
C VAL A 34 10.84 -1.01 6.05
N ALA A 35 10.01 -0.30 5.29
CA ALA A 35 8.74 -0.85 4.81
C ALA A 35 8.95 -2.12 3.99
N ASP A 36 9.90 -2.10 3.08
CA ASP A 36 10.19 -3.22 2.19
C ASP A 36 10.92 -4.35 2.92
N PHE A 37 11.80 -4.00 3.86
CA PHE A 37 12.57 -4.98 4.62
C PHE A 37 11.70 -5.86 5.51
N ILE A 38 10.72 -5.26 6.18
CA ILE A 38 9.89 -5.97 7.17
C ILE A 38 8.78 -6.82 6.51
N GLY A 39 8.40 -6.51 5.29
CA GLY A 39 7.38 -7.24 4.57
C GLY A 39 7.15 -6.64 3.19
N GLU A 40 6.44 -7.39 2.33
CA GLU A 40 6.12 -6.91 1.00
C GLU A 40 5.28 -5.63 1.07
N ALA A 41 5.62 -4.64 0.24
CA ALA A 41 4.97 -3.35 0.24
C ALA A 41 4.87 -2.78 -1.15
N ASN A 42 3.77 -2.04 -1.40
CA ASN A 42 3.62 -1.24 -2.60
C ASN A 42 3.85 0.22 -2.23
N PHE A 43 4.52 0.96 -3.10
CA PHE A 43 4.80 2.38 -2.91
C PHE A 43 4.05 3.19 -3.94
N LEU A 44 3.06 3.95 -3.49
CA LEU A 44 2.22 4.77 -4.35
C LEU A 44 2.67 6.22 -4.22
N LYS A 45 3.28 6.74 -5.27
CA LYS A 45 3.90 8.06 -5.25
C LYS A 45 3.06 9.08 -5.96
N GLY A 46 2.88 10.23 -5.35
CA GLY A 46 2.11 11.31 -5.94
C GLY A 46 2.33 12.64 -5.27
N LYS A 47 1.90 13.68 -5.97
CA LYS A 47 1.98 15.06 -5.47
C LYS A 47 0.73 15.38 -4.68
N CYS A 48 0.90 15.99 -3.52
CA CYS A 48 -0.23 16.43 -2.70
C CYS A 48 -0.96 17.58 -3.37
N SER A 49 -2.23 17.38 -3.67
CA SER A 49 -3.08 18.38 -4.31
C SER A 49 -4.01 19.08 -3.33
N THR A 50 -4.47 18.37 -2.30
CA THR A 50 -5.45 18.88 -1.34
C THR A 50 -5.17 18.33 0.05
N ILE A 51 -5.44 19.13 1.08
CA ILE A 51 -5.39 18.71 2.47
C ILE A 51 -6.72 19.09 3.11
N ASP A 52 -7.41 18.14 3.70
CA ASP A 52 -8.72 18.34 4.31
C ASP A 52 -8.85 17.52 5.60
N GLY A 53 -8.77 18.22 6.73
CA GLY A 53 -8.89 17.58 8.05
C GLY A 53 -7.80 16.55 8.31
N LYS A 54 -8.21 15.29 8.44
CA LYS A 54 -7.34 14.16 8.73
C LYS A 54 -6.80 13.46 7.49
N TYR A 55 -7.18 13.93 6.30
CA TYR A 55 -6.87 13.28 5.03
C TYR A 55 -6.24 14.26 4.06
N ALA A 56 -5.52 13.72 3.12
CA ALA A 56 -4.95 14.46 2.00
C ALA A 56 -5.22 13.68 0.72
N VAL A 57 -5.06 14.34 -0.42
CA VAL A 57 -5.20 13.72 -1.73
C VAL A 57 -3.88 13.83 -2.47
N LEU A 58 -3.38 12.70 -2.95
CA LEU A 58 -2.22 12.63 -3.83
C LEU A 58 -2.68 12.41 -5.27
N ASP A 59 -2.03 13.09 -6.21
CA ASP A 59 -2.21 12.81 -7.63
C ASP A 59 -1.32 11.62 -7.99
N PHE A 60 -1.91 10.45 -8.01
CA PHE A 60 -1.23 9.19 -8.28
C PHE A 60 -1.60 8.70 -9.68
N GLU A 61 -0.62 8.68 -10.58
CA GLU A 61 -0.83 8.22 -11.97
C GLU A 61 -2.05 8.89 -12.65
N GLY A 62 -2.21 10.20 -12.43
CA GLY A 62 -3.33 10.96 -12.97
C GLY A 62 -4.66 10.74 -12.25
N LYS A 63 -4.67 9.99 -11.17
CA LYS A 63 -5.86 9.67 -10.39
C LYS A 63 -5.73 10.24 -8.98
N LYS A 64 -6.88 10.40 -8.31
CA LYS A 64 -6.91 10.95 -6.95
C LYS A 64 -6.87 9.83 -5.92
N LEU A 65 -5.78 9.82 -5.15
CA LEU A 65 -5.60 8.85 -4.05
C LEU A 65 -5.75 9.58 -2.72
N THR A 66 -6.79 9.23 -1.97
CA THR A 66 -6.99 9.76 -0.62
C THR A 66 -6.11 8.98 0.35
N VAL A 67 -5.36 9.70 1.17
CA VAL A 67 -4.44 9.13 2.15
C VAL A 67 -4.66 9.77 3.51
N PRO A 68 -4.31 9.06 4.61
CA PRO A 68 -4.29 9.70 5.92
C PRO A 68 -3.22 10.79 5.95
N LEU A 69 -3.47 11.84 6.72
CA LEU A 69 -2.49 12.91 6.87
C LEU A 69 -1.22 12.34 7.52
N ARG A 70 -0.07 12.65 6.91
CA ARG A 70 1.21 12.18 7.41
C ARG A 70 1.48 12.76 8.79
N GLU A 71 2.01 11.93 9.69
CA GLU A 71 2.54 12.41 10.97
C GLU A 71 3.63 13.43 10.70
N GLY A 72 3.54 14.59 11.33
CA GLY A 72 4.43 15.71 11.05
C GLY A 72 3.92 16.68 9.99
N GLY A 73 2.79 16.36 9.34
CA GLY A 73 2.11 17.24 8.39
C GLY A 73 2.47 16.99 6.94
N MET A 74 1.71 17.63 6.07
CA MET A 74 1.89 17.57 4.61
C MET A 74 1.72 18.97 4.02
N GLU A 75 2.35 19.20 2.88
CA GLU A 75 2.24 20.47 2.16
C GLU A 75 1.74 20.23 0.73
N LYS A 76 0.84 21.10 0.27
CA LYS A 76 0.38 21.06 -1.12
C LYS A 76 1.55 21.30 -2.07
N GLY A 77 1.57 20.56 -3.17
CA GLY A 77 2.60 20.71 -4.20
C GLY A 77 3.86 19.91 -3.95
N LYS A 78 3.99 19.24 -2.81
CA LYS A 78 5.11 18.33 -2.52
C LYS A 78 4.77 16.90 -2.84
N ASP A 79 5.79 16.11 -3.15
CA ASP A 79 5.64 14.69 -3.44
C ASP A 79 5.71 13.86 -2.16
N TYR A 80 4.83 12.87 -2.08
CA TYR A 80 4.78 11.94 -0.96
C TYR A 80 4.64 10.51 -1.45
N THR A 81 5.02 9.58 -0.60
CA THR A 81 4.89 8.14 -0.87
C THR A 81 3.95 7.53 0.15
N ALA A 82 2.91 6.85 -0.34
CA ALA A 82 2.02 6.07 0.51
C ALA A 82 2.40 4.59 0.41
N VAL A 83 2.48 3.93 1.56
CA VAL A 83 2.75 2.50 1.64
C VAL A 83 1.43 1.74 1.68
N LEU A 84 1.27 0.80 0.76
CA LEU A 84 0.11 -0.10 0.70
C LEU A 84 0.58 -1.54 0.84
N ARG A 85 0.15 -2.21 1.92
CA ARG A 85 0.43 -3.63 2.08
C ARG A 85 -0.45 -4.45 1.14
N PRO A 86 0.04 -5.59 0.62
CA PRO A 86 -0.72 -6.37 -0.36
C PRO A 86 -2.11 -6.80 0.11
N GLU A 87 -2.28 -7.09 1.39
CA GLU A 87 -3.56 -7.53 1.98
C GLU A 87 -4.52 -6.39 2.30
N ALA A 88 -4.09 -5.14 2.18
CA ALA A 88 -4.88 -3.98 2.56
C ALA A 88 -5.78 -3.45 1.44
N ALA A 89 -5.75 -4.07 0.28
CA ALA A 89 -6.59 -3.67 -0.85
C ALA A 89 -7.22 -4.89 -1.50
N LYS A 90 -8.27 -4.66 -2.25
CA LYS A 90 -8.99 -5.70 -2.99
C LYS A 90 -9.46 -5.14 -4.32
N LEU A 91 -9.92 -6.04 -5.20
CA LEU A 91 -10.48 -5.65 -6.49
C LEU A 91 -12.00 -5.66 -6.45
N GLY A 92 -12.60 -4.75 -7.17
CA GLY A 92 -14.05 -4.64 -7.32
C GLY A 92 -14.40 -4.19 -8.73
N ASP A 93 -15.69 -4.16 -9.05
CA ASP A 93 -16.14 -3.74 -10.38
C ASP A 93 -16.07 -2.23 -10.55
N GLU A 94 -16.29 -1.49 -9.47
CA GLU A 94 -16.29 -0.03 -9.46
C GLU A 94 -16.01 0.54 -8.07
N GLY A 95 -15.87 1.83 -7.97
CA GLY A 95 -15.75 2.53 -6.69
C GLY A 95 -14.34 2.79 -6.22
N GLY A 96 -13.34 2.39 -6.99
CA GLY A 96 -11.93 2.60 -6.67
C GLY A 96 -11.14 3.19 -7.82
N LEU A 97 -9.85 2.93 -7.82
CA LEU A 97 -8.96 3.36 -8.88
C LEU A 97 -8.99 2.34 -10.02
N GLU A 98 -9.25 2.81 -11.23
CA GLU A 98 -9.24 1.93 -12.38
C GLU A 98 -7.87 1.30 -12.57
N CYS A 99 -7.85 -0.01 -12.75
CA CYS A 99 -6.62 -0.78 -12.92
C CYS A 99 -6.82 -1.94 -13.89
N LYS A 100 -5.71 -2.45 -14.40
CA LYS A 100 -5.71 -3.61 -15.29
C LYS A 100 -4.98 -4.77 -14.61
N VAL A 101 -5.60 -5.94 -14.63
CA VAL A 101 -5.01 -7.15 -14.06
C VAL A 101 -3.93 -7.69 -14.97
N GLU A 102 -2.70 -7.74 -14.50
CA GLU A 102 -1.56 -8.32 -15.21
C GLU A 102 -1.33 -9.78 -14.82
N VAL A 103 -1.53 -10.12 -13.54
CA VAL A 103 -1.39 -11.47 -13.02
C VAL A 103 -2.57 -11.79 -12.13
N SER A 104 -3.12 -12.99 -12.27
CA SER A 104 -4.15 -13.52 -11.38
C SER A 104 -3.82 -14.98 -11.13
N CYS A 105 -3.46 -15.32 -9.89
CA CYS A 105 -2.99 -16.65 -9.54
C CYS A 105 -3.59 -17.13 -8.23
N PHE A 106 -4.23 -18.30 -8.27
CA PHE A 106 -4.78 -18.91 -7.07
C PHE A 106 -3.67 -19.58 -6.25
N MET A 107 -3.52 -19.14 -5.00
CA MET A 107 -2.47 -19.63 -4.10
C MET A 107 -3.02 -20.50 -2.96
N GLY A 108 -4.26 -20.93 -3.04
CA GLY A 108 -4.92 -21.71 -1.99
C GLY A 108 -5.65 -20.82 -0.99
N SER A 109 -4.95 -20.25 -0.05
CA SER A 109 -5.55 -19.37 0.96
C SER A 109 -5.82 -17.95 0.49
N TYR A 110 -5.25 -17.55 -0.64
CA TYR A 110 -5.46 -16.22 -1.20
C TYR A 110 -5.30 -16.24 -2.72
N GLN A 111 -5.86 -15.21 -3.36
CA GLN A 111 -5.64 -14.94 -4.77
C GLN A 111 -4.55 -13.88 -4.87
N ASN A 112 -3.51 -14.17 -5.64
CA ASN A 112 -2.41 -13.25 -5.87
C ASN A 112 -2.70 -12.45 -7.14
N TYR A 113 -2.74 -11.12 -7.02
CA TYR A 113 -2.95 -10.23 -8.15
C TYR A 113 -1.77 -9.29 -8.32
N HIS A 114 -1.40 -9.06 -9.57
CA HIS A 114 -0.61 -7.89 -9.93
C HIS A 114 -1.48 -7.03 -10.84
N VAL A 115 -1.71 -5.80 -10.43
CA VAL A 115 -2.51 -4.87 -11.21
C VAL A 115 -1.67 -3.65 -11.59
N LYS A 116 -2.01 -3.04 -12.70
CA LYS A 116 -1.29 -1.89 -13.20
C LYS A 116 -2.18 -0.67 -13.23
N ILE A 117 -1.67 0.44 -12.67
CA ILE A 117 -2.30 1.75 -12.73
C ILE A 117 -1.24 2.68 -13.33
N GLY A 118 -1.47 3.17 -14.56
CA GLY A 118 -0.44 3.92 -15.27
C GLY A 118 0.81 3.07 -15.42
N ASP A 119 1.94 3.56 -14.93
CA ASP A 119 3.22 2.83 -14.96
C ASP A 119 3.53 2.10 -13.66
N THR A 120 2.64 2.16 -12.68
CA THR A 120 2.85 1.54 -11.37
C THR A 120 2.23 0.16 -11.30
N LEU A 121 3.04 -0.83 -10.94
CA LEU A 121 2.58 -2.19 -10.67
C LEU A 121 2.30 -2.34 -9.18
N ILE A 122 1.11 -2.82 -8.85
CA ILE A 122 0.67 -3.02 -7.46
C ILE A 122 0.38 -4.50 -7.25
N LYS A 123 0.96 -5.06 -6.20
CA LYS A 123 0.80 -6.47 -5.84
C LYS A 123 -0.21 -6.59 -4.71
N LEU A 124 -1.19 -7.47 -4.88
CA LEU A 124 -2.29 -7.67 -3.93
C LEU A 124 -2.40 -9.13 -3.54
N GLU A 125 -2.85 -9.34 -2.32
CA GLU A 125 -3.25 -10.65 -1.81
C GLU A 125 -4.70 -10.55 -1.32
N ASP A 126 -5.62 -11.16 -2.06
CA ASP A 126 -7.02 -11.22 -1.64
C ASP A 126 -7.25 -12.52 -0.88
N HIS A 127 -7.32 -12.42 0.44
CA HIS A 127 -7.58 -13.56 1.31
C HIS A 127 -9.06 -13.89 1.32
N ASN A 128 -9.41 -15.17 1.36
CA ASN A 128 -10.77 -15.69 1.23
C ASN A 128 -11.41 -15.38 -0.13
N PRO A 129 -10.76 -15.72 -1.25
CA PRO A 129 -11.28 -15.39 -2.58
C PRO A 129 -12.59 -16.12 -2.92
N LYS A 130 -12.94 -17.17 -2.20
CA LYS A 130 -14.14 -17.98 -2.44
C LYS A 130 -15.43 -17.18 -2.45
N ASN A 131 -15.52 -16.14 -1.63
CA ASN A 131 -16.72 -15.34 -1.47
C ASN A 131 -16.73 -14.07 -2.34
N ARG A 132 -15.77 -13.95 -3.25
CA ARG A 132 -15.63 -12.79 -4.12
C ARG A 132 -15.43 -13.21 -5.56
N LYS A 133 -15.77 -12.30 -6.47
CA LYS A 133 -15.46 -12.47 -7.88
C LYS A 133 -13.94 -12.52 -8.06
N VAL A 134 -13.47 -13.48 -8.82
CA VAL A 134 -12.06 -13.57 -9.21
C VAL A 134 -11.88 -12.91 -10.57
N TYR A 135 -10.99 -11.94 -10.64
CA TYR A 135 -10.65 -11.24 -11.87
C TYR A 135 -9.54 -11.97 -12.59
N LYS A 136 -9.60 -11.97 -13.91
CA LYS A 136 -8.63 -12.68 -14.76
C LYS A 136 -7.65 -11.71 -15.39
N GLN A 137 -6.51 -12.24 -15.79
CA GLN A 137 -5.51 -11.50 -16.53
C GLN A 137 -6.15 -10.79 -17.73
N GLY A 138 -5.85 -9.52 -17.90
CA GLY A 138 -6.36 -8.68 -18.98
C GLY A 138 -7.64 -7.93 -18.65
N GLU A 139 -8.34 -8.28 -17.58
CA GLU A 139 -9.55 -7.56 -17.18
C GLU A 139 -9.20 -6.19 -16.58
N THR A 140 -10.10 -5.24 -16.83
CA THR A 140 -10.06 -3.92 -16.21
C THR A 140 -11.05 -3.92 -15.04
N CYS A 141 -10.64 -3.42 -13.90
CA CYS A 141 -11.46 -3.38 -12.70
C CYS A 141 -11.06 -2.19 -11.83
N SER A 142 -11.57 -2.14 -10.61
CA SER A 142 -11.26 -1.08 -9.64
C SER A 142 -10.43 -1.61 -8.48
N LEU A 143 -9.39 -0.88 -8.13
CA LEU A 143 -8.61 -1.13 -6.92
C LEU A 143 -9.27 -0.42 -5.75
N LEU A 144 -9.78 -1.19 -4.80
CA LEU A 144 -10.44 -0.69 -3.61
C LEU A 144 -9.44 -0.70 -2.45
N ILE A 145 -9.10 0.49 -1.97
CA ILE A 145 -8.14 0.67 -0.90
C ILE A 145 -8.87 1.20 0.32
N ASP A 146 -8.64 0.56 1.47
CA ASP A 146 -9.03 1.13 2.74
C ASP A 146 -8.07 2.27 3.05
N THR A 147 -8.56 3.50 2.99
CA THR A 147 -7.74 4.71 3.15
C THR A 147 -6.93 4.69 4.45
N ASP A 148 -7.55 4.23 5.54
CA ASP A 148 -6.89 4.21 6.85
C ASP A 148 -5.79 3.14 6.95
N SER A 149 -5.71 2.23 5.99
CA SER A 149 -4.65 1.23 5.91
C SER A 149 -3.38 1.74 5.21
N LEU A 150 -3.45 2.90 4.58
CA LEU A 150 -2.30 3.53 3.95
C LEU A 150 -1.45 4.26 5.01
N HIS A 151 -0.15 4.22 4.82
CA HIS A 151 0.79 4.97 5.65
C HIS A 151 1.64 5.87 4.76
N VAL A 152 1.64 7.17 5.04
CA VAL A 152 2.43 8.15 4.27
C VAL A 152 3.78 8.35 4.94
N LEU A 153 4.83 8.11 4.17
CA LEU A 153 6.21 8.27 4.62
C LEU A 153 6.65 9.73 4.75
#